data_3f64e607114b66f8db08d807ebb95152
#
_entry.id   3f64e607114b66f8db08d807ebb95152
#
_cell.length_a   1.000
_cell.length_b   1.000
_cell.length_c   1.000
_cell.angle_alpha   90.00
_cell.angle_beta   90.00
_cell.angle_gamma   90.00
#
_symmetry.space_group_name_H-M   'P 1'
#
loop_
_entity.id
_entity.type
_entity.pdbx_description
1 polymer ?
#
loop_
_entity_poly.entity_id
_entity_poly.type
_entity_poly.pdbx_seq_one_letter_code
_entity_poly.pdbx_strand_id
1 'polypeptide(L)'
;ERLGKVSLDPTISGKIVVVGNVSKTGYLGNNAFSPYGIIPTLTARDFKDPRLIIDPRYNNRLRKLTPREYWRLQGFTDEQFNLATLVNANSHLYKQAGNAVTVNVIKAINKELFKIYGDLMIDTNKNLSDFKTAEKTLEDSSIEVF
;
A
#
# COMPACT_ATOMS: atom_id res chain seq x y z
N GLU A 1 -10.56 29.76 12.21
CA GLU A 1 -11.14 30.22 10.91
C GLU A 1 -12.05 29.14 10.38
N ARG A 2 -13.33 29.49 10.17
CA ARG A 2 -14.27 28.56 9.52
C ARG A 2 -13.85 28.46 8.05
N LEU A 3 -13.43 27.29 7.60
CA LEU A 3 -13.38 27.00 6.18
C LEU A 3 -14.75 27.39 5.61
N GLY A 4 -14.77 28.26 4.60
CA GLY A 4 -16.01 28.67 3.93
C GLY A 4 -16.81 27.46 3.49
N LYS A 5 -18.05 27.63 3.01
CA LYS A 5 -18.86 26.53 2.50
C LYS A 5 -18.06 25.72 1.47
N VAL A 6 -17.49 24.59 1.91
CA VAL A 6 -16.75 23.66 1.06
C VAL A 6 -17.79 22.83 0.34
N SER A 7 -17.91 23.00 -0.97
CA SER A 7 -18.68 22.07 -1.81
C SER A 7 -17.87 20.78 -1.96
N LEU A 8 -18.34 19.72 -1.33
CA LEU A 8 -17.77 18.37 -1.50
C LEU A 8 -18.51 17.69 -2.66
N ASP A 9 -17.83 17.53 -3.77
CA ASP A 9 -18.38 16.83 -4.94
C ASP A 9 -18.01 15.34 -4.87
N PRO A 10 -18.99 14.42 -4.66
CA PRO A 10 -18.75 12.99 -4.60
C PRO A 10 -18.41 12.36 -5.95
N THR A 11 -18.59 13.08 -7.06
CA THR A 11 -18.29 12.56 -8.40
C THR A 11 -16.81 12.66 -8.77
N ILE A 12 -15.99 13.37 -7.96
CA ILE A 12 -14.57 13.53 -8.20
C ILE A 12 -13.85 12.25 -7.78
N SER A 13 -13.48 11.46 -8.76
CA SER A 13 -12.68 10.24 -8.57
C SER A 13 -11.30 10.38 -9.23
N GLY A 14 -10.27 9.78 -8.60
CA GLY A 14 -8.92 9.70 -9.19
C GLY A 14 -8.11 11.01 -9.19
N LYS A 15 -8.57 12.07 -8.50
CA LYS A 15 -7.84 13.35 -8.39
C LYS A 15 -7.54 13.70 -6.92
N ILE A 16 -6.40 14.36 -6.69
CA ILE A 16 -6.13 14.99 -5.40
C ILE A 16 -6.95 16.29 -5.31
N VAL A 17 -7.89 16.36 -4.37
CA VAL A 17 -8.75 17.52 -4.18
C VAL A 17 -8.43 18.20 -2.87
N VAL A 18 -7.77 19.35 -2.95
CA VAL A 18 -7.52 20.23 -1.80
C VAL A 18 -8.74 21.13 -1.61
N VAL A 19 -9.35 21.06 -0.43
CA VAL A 19 -10.54 21.84 -0.09
C VAL A 19 -10.23 23.07 0.79
N GLY A 20 -8.99 23.16 1.28
CA GLY A 20 -8.53 24.30 2.05
C GLY A 20 -7.11 24.10 2.59
N ASN A 21 -6.55 25.18 3.17
CA ASN A 21 -5.27 25.12 3.86
C ASN A 21 -5.42 25.82 5.21
N VAL A 22 -5.02 25.18 6.29
CA VAL A 22 -5.15 25.71 7.66
C VAL A 22 -3.92 26.49 8.12
N SER A 23 -2.90 26.61 7.29
CA SER A 23 -1.68 27.37 7.57
C SER A 23 -1.82 28.82 7.09
N LYS A 24 -1.41 29.77 7.92
CA LYS A 24 -1.26 31.18 7.51
C LYS A 24 -0.16 31.38 6.49
N THR A 25 0.80 30.47 6.38
CA THR A 25 1.97 30.56 5.50
C THR A 25 1.82 29.78 4.18
N GLY A 26 0.66 29.15 3.94
CA GLY A 26 0.43 28.33 2.74
C GLY A 26 1.24 27.03 2.68
N TYR A 27 1.80 26.56 3.82
CA TYR A 27 2.55 25.31 3.87
C TYR A 27 1.68 24.13 3.42
N LEU A 28 2.13 23.41 2.39
CA LEU A 28 1.36 22.33 1.74
C LEU A 28 1.02 21.16 2.67
N GLY A 29 1.80 20.94 3.73
CA GLY A 29 1.54 19.93 4.75
C GLY A 29 0.23 20.16 5.51
N ASN A 30 -0.27 21.39 5.52
CA ASN A 30 -1.51 21.79 6.20
C ASN A 30 -2.73 21.87 5.27
N ASN A 31 -2.63 21.26 4.08
CA ASN A 31 -3.79 21.12 3.19
C ASN A 31 -4.80 20.14 3.77
N ALA A 32 -6.08 20.53 3.69
CA ALA A 32 -7.22 19.68 3.96
C ALA A 32 -7.73 19.08 2.67
N PHE A 33 -7.94 17.77 2.66
CA PHE A 33 -8.33 17.01 1.48
C PHE A 33 -9.80 16.60 1.52
N SER A 34 -10.40 16.45 0.35
CA SER A 34 -11.73 15.89 0.18
C SER A 34 -11.71 14.37 0.45
N PRO A 35 -12.73 13.82 1.13
CA PRO A 35 -12.85 12.37 1.32
C PRO A 35 -13.20 11.60 0.05
N TYR A 36 -13.61 12.30 -1.01
CA TYR A 36 -14.03 11.71 -2.30
C TYR A 36 -12.90 11.67 -3.33
N GLY A 37 -11.76 12.32 -3.05
CA GLY A 37 -10.58 12.29 -3.90
C GLY A 37 -9.56 11.26 -3.46
N ILE A 38 -8.39 11.25 -4.14
CA ILE A 38 -7.22 10.50 -3.67
C ILE A 38 -6.39 11.39 -2.74
N ILE A 39 -5.69 10.74 -1.80
CA ILE A 39 -4.76 11.42 -0.89
C ILE A 39 -3.38 11.49 -1.55
N PRO A 40 -2.59 12.57 -1.36
CA PRO A 40 -1.20 12.59 -1.79
C PRO A 40 -0.35 11.56 -1.04
N THR A 41 0.86 11.32 -1.53
CA THR A 41 1.82 10.38 -0.94
C THR A 41 1.87 10.49 0.57
N LEU A 42 1.70 9.37 1.25
CA LEU A 42 1.90 9.24 2.68
C LEU A 42 3.39 9.13 2.97
N THR A 43 3.86 9.78 4.03
CA THR A 43 5.28 9.78 4.38
C THR A 43 5.51 9.31 5.81
N ALA A 44 6.71 8.77 6.09
CA ALA A 44 7.09 8.38 7.44
C ALA A 44 7.06 9.56 8.44
N ARG A 45 7.17 10.79 7.97
CA ARG A 45 7.12 12.00 8.82
C ARG A 45 5.71 12.42 9.22
N ASP A 46 4.69 11.88 8.57
CA ASP A 46 3.29 12.22 8.84
C ASP A 46 2.85 11.86 10.28
N PHE A 47 3.63 11.06 11.01
CA PHE A 47 3.38 10.82 12.44
C PHE A 47 3.41 12.12 13.29
N LYS A 48 4.15 13.14 12.84
CA LYS A 48 4.20 14.45 13.50
C LYS A 48 2.98 15.31 13.16
N ASP A 49 2.57 15.24 11.89
CA ASP A 49 1.46 16.03 11.38
C ASP A 49 0.68 15.23 10.31
N PRO A 50 -0.24 14.35 10.75
CA PRO A 50 -1.05 13.55 9.85
C PRO A 50 -1.89 14.39 8.91
N ARG A 51 -2.12 13.88 7.68
CA ARG A 51 -2.94 14.53 6.66
C ARG A 51 -4.31 14.89 7.20
N LEU A 52 -4.77 16.08 6.83
CA LEU A 52 -6.07 16.62 7.22
C LEU A 52 -7.14 16.22 6.19
N ILE A 53 -8.31 15.86 6.68
CA ILE A 53 -9.48 15.52 5.86
C ILE A 53 -10.70 16.25 6.36
N ILE A 54 -11.60 16.60 5.46
CA ILE A 54 -12.94 17.05 5.81
C ILE A 54 -13.83 15.83 5.96
N ASP A 55 -14.46 15.66 7.12
CA ASP A 55 -15.34 14.53 7.37
C ASP A 55 -16.81 14.93 7.26
N PRO A 56 -17.52 14.54 6.18
CA PRO A 56 -18.92 14.90 5.97
C PRO A 56 -19.86 14.28 7.01
N ARG A 57 -19.47 13.17 7.64
CA ARG A 57 -20.26 12.51 8.69
C ARG A 57 -20.39 13.36 9.94
N TYR A 58 -19.48 14.31 10.14
CA TYR A 58 -19.44 15.22 11.28
C TYR A 58 -19.59 16.68 10.83
N ASN A 59 -20.58 16.96 9.99
CA ASN A 59 -20.91 18.30 9.49
C ASN A 59 -19.70 19.01 8.84
N ASN A 60 -18.98 18.31 7.98
CA ASN A 60 -17.78 18.79 7.30
C ASN A 60 -16.67 19.27 8.26
N ARG A 61 -16.53 18.58 9.37
CA ARG A 61 -15.49 18.91 10.36
C ARG A 61 -14.11 18.49 9.83
N LEU A 62 -13.15 19.40 10.00
CA LEU A 62 -11.75 19.14 9.74
C LEU A 62 -11.17 18.22 10.82
N ARG A 63 -10.49 17.15 10.42
CA ARG A 63 -9.77 16.25 11.32
C ARG A 63 -8.52 15.66 10.69
N LYS A 64 -7.62 15.15 11.51
CA LYS A 64 -6.47 14.35 11.07
C LYS A 64 -6.91 12.91 10.73
N LEU A 65 -6.28 12.32 9.73
CA LEU A 65 -6.41 10.89 9.47
C LEU A 65 -5.77 10.08 10.60
N THR A 66 -6.39 8.98 10.97
CA THR A 66 -5.91 8.06 11.99
C THR A 66 -4.86 7.08 11.44
N PRO A 67 -4.03 6.42 12.29
CA PRO A 67 -3.10 5.38 11.82
C PRO A 67 -3.80 4.25 11.06
N ARG A 68 -4.99 3.83 11.49
CA ARG A 68 -5.80 2.81 10.82
C ARG A 68 -6.18 3.24 9.40
N GLU A 69 -6.57 4.49 9.21
CA GLU A 69 -6.89 5.04 7.90
C GLU A 69 -5.65 5.08 6.99
N TYR A 70 -4.47 5.40 7.53
CA TYR A 70 -3.20 5.32 6.80
C TYR A 70 -2.92 3.89 6.31
N TRP A 71 -3.12 2.88 7.14
CA TRP A 71 -2.93 1.48 6.77
C TRP A 71 -3.92 1.04 5.69
N ARG A 72 -5.20 1.42 5.82
CA ARG A 72 -6.23 1.15 4.80
C ARG A 72 -5.91 1.82 3.47
N LEU A 73 -5.40 3.06 3.47
CA LEU A 73 -4.98 3.78 2.27
C LEU A 73 -3.81 3.07 1.56
N GLN A 74 -2.96 2.37 2.29
CA GLN A 74 -1.90 1.53 1.72
C GLN A 74 -2.38 0.13 1.30
N GLY A 75 -3.65 -0.20 1.56
CA GLY A 75 -4.25 -1.48 1.18
C GLY A 75 -4.04 -2.63 2.17
N PHE A 76 -3.60 -2.33 3.39
CA PHE A 76 -3.55 -3.31 4.48
C PHE A 76 -4.94 -3.59 5.04
N THR A 77 -5.14 -4.81 5.55
CA THR A 77 -6.40 -5.20 6.19
C THR A 77 -6.48 -4.74 7.64
N ASP A 78 -7.69 -4.70 8.20
CA ASP A 78 -7.89 -4.35 9.60
C ASP A 78 -7.30 -5.38 10.56
N GLU A 79 -7.25 -6.65 10.18
CA GLU A 79 -6.60 -7.72 10.95
C GLU A 79 -5.11 -7.47 11.07
N GLN A 80 -4.45 -7.12 9.96
CA GLN A 80 -3.02 -6.77 9.94
C GLN A 80 -2.75 -5.55 10.81
N PHE A 81 -3.59 -4.52 10.71
CA PHE A 81 -3.49 -3.34 11.57
C PHE A 81 -3.67 -3.69 13.04
N ASN A 82 -4.69 -4.48 13.39
CA ASN A 82 -4.97 -4.87 14.77
C ASN A 82 -3.78 -5.63 15.38
N LEU A 83 -3.18 -6.57 14.65
CA LEU A 83 -1.97 -7.28 15.09
C LEU A 83 -0.80 -6.30 15.32
N ALA A 84 -0.59 -5.35 14.43
CA ALA A 84 0.47 -4.36 14.57
C ALA A 84 0.27 -3.45 15.80
N THR A 85 -0.98 -3.15 16.19
CA THR A 85 -1.27 -2.31 17.38
C THR A 85 -0.90 -2.98 18.69
N LEU A 86 -0.77 -4.30 18.74
CA LEU A 86 -0.40 -5.01 19.97
C LEU A 86 1.02 -4.69 20.43
N VAL A 87 1.90 -4.30 19.50
CA VAL A 87 3.34 -4.12 19.76
C VAL A 87 3.89 -2.76 19.32
N ASN A 88 3.06 -1.91 18.72
CA ASN A 88 3.50 -0.62 18.18
C ASN A 88 2.66 0.55 18.71
N ALA A 89 3.33 1.65 19.07
CA ALA A 89 2.68 2.92 19.33
C ALA A 89 2.19 3.59 18.02
N ASN A 90 1.21 4.49 18.12
CA ASN A 90 0.62 5.19 16.97
C ASN A 90 1.65 5.87 16.06
N SER A 91 2.71 6.46 16.61
CA SER A 91 3.78 7.09 15.83
C SER A 91 4.53 6.09 14.92
N HIS A 92 4.72 4.86 15.39
CA HIS A 92 5.33 3.78 14.62
C HIS A 92 4.38 3.27 13.52
N LEU A 93 3.08 3.17 13.82
CA LEU A 93 2.06 2.76 12.84
C LEU A 93 1.97 3.74 11.67
N TYR A 94 2.04 5.07 11.92
CA TYR A 94 2.14 6.06 10.84
C TYR A 94 3.42 5.90 10.02
N LYS A 95 4.58 5.70 10.68
CA LYS A 95 5.87 5.51 10.00
C LYS A 95 5.86 4.26 9.12
N GLN A 96 5.30 3.16 9.62
CA GLN A 96 5.18 1.91 8.86
C GLN A 96 4.33 2.11 7.61
N ALA A 97 3.16 2.75 7.73
CA ALA A 97 2.33 3.06 6.57
C ALA A 97 3.04 3.99 5.56
N GLY A 98 3.75 5.02 6.05
CA GLY A 98 4.46 5.96 5.18
C GLY A 98 5.69 5.38 4.50
N ASN A 99 6.32 4.34 5.06
CA ASN A 99 7.44 3.61 4.46
C ASN A 99 6.98 2.43 3.59
N ALA A 100 5.71 2.04 3.68
CA ALA A 100 5.19 0.91 2.92
C ALA A 100 4.99 1.27 1.45
N VAL A 101 5.13 0.27 0.59
CA VAL A 101 4.61 0.33 -0.78
C VAL A 101 3.16 -0.12 -0.76
N THR A 102 2.31 0.58 -1.51
CA THR A 102 0.87 0.26 -1.59
C THR A 102 0.65 -1.18 -2.03
N VAL A 103 -0.02 -1.97 -1.20
CA VAL A 103 -0.23 -3.42 -1.40
C VAL A 103 -0.87 -3.73 -2.74
N ASN A 104 -1.85 -2.93 -3.17
CA ASN A 104 -2.55 -3.13 -4.44
C ASN A 104 -1.63 -2.91 -5.65
N VAL A 105 -0.66 -2.00 -5.56
CA VAL A 105 0.35 -1.77 -6.62
C VAL A 105 1.27 -2.99 -6.72
N ILE A 106 1.78 -3.50 -5.60
CA ILE A 106 2.63 -4.70 -5.60
C ILE A 106 1.87 -5.92 -6.13
N LYS A 107 0.59 -6.09 -5.74
CA LYS A 107 -0.25 -7.16 -6.28
C LYS A 107 -0.42 -7.06 -7.80
N ALA A 108 -0.63 -5.86 -8.33
CA ALA A 108 -0.76 -5.64 -9.77
C ALA A 108 0.55 -5.96 -10.51
N ILE A 109 1.68 -5.48 -10.01
CA ILE A 109 3.01 -5.75 -10.57
C ILE A 109 3.30 -7.25 -10.56
N ASN A 110 3.11 -7.92 -9.42
CA ASN A 110 3.34 -9.36 -9.32
C ASN A 110 2.46 -10.15 -10.28
N LYS A 111 1.19 -9.77 -10.43
CA LYS A 111 0.29 -10.43 -11.38
C LYS A 111 0.82 -10.37 -12.82
N GLU A 112 1.37 -9.23 -13.25
CA GLU A 112 1.95 -9.10 -14.59
C GLU A 112 3.28 -9.86 -14.70
N LEU A 113 4.13 -9.80 -13.67
CA LEU A 113 5.37 -10.58 -13.64
C LEU A 113 5.11 -12.09 -13.73
N PHE A 114 4.14 -12.62 -12.98
CA PHE A 114 3.79 -14.03 -13.03
C PHE A 114 3.19 -14.47 -14.36
N LYS A 115 2.53 -13.59 -15.13
CA LYS A 115 2.11 -13.89 -16.49
C LYS A 115 3.32 -14.07 -17.41
N ILE A 116 4.34 -13.22 -17.27
CA ILE A 116 5.51 -13.20 -18.13
C ILE A 116 6.47 -14.35 -17.79
N TYR A 117 6.70 -14.59 -16.48
CA TYR A 117 7.71 -15.55 -16.00
C TYR A 117 7.12 -16.88 -15.53
N GLY A 118 5.80 -16.99 -15.39
CA GLY A 118 5.15 -18.25 -14.98
C GLY A 118 5.43 -19.39 -15.96
N ASP A 119 5.37 -19.11 -17.25
CA ASP A 119 5.68 -20.08 -18.31
C ASP A 119 7.18 -20.44 -18.31
N LEU A 120 8.06 -19.48 -18.02
CA LEU A 120 9.51 -19.70 -17.92
C LEU A 120 9.89 -20.57 -16.72
N MET A 121 9.19 -20.41 -15.58
CA MET A 121 9.42 -21.22 -14.37
C MET A 121 8.93 -22.66 -14.53
N ILE A 122 7.86 -22.87 -15.30
CA ILE A 122 7.36 -24.20 -15.62
C ILE A 122 8.38 -24.93 -16.51
N ASP A 123 8.98 -24.23 -17.47
CA ASP A 123 9.99 -24.77 -18.38
C ASP A 123 11.31 -25.09 -17.65
N THR A 124 11.74 -24.24 -16.70
CA THR A 124 12.93 -24.52 -15.88
C THR A 124 12.72 -25.70 -14.92
N ASN A 125 11.53 -25.88 -14.37
CA ASN A 125 11.23 -27.04 -13.54
C ASN A 125 11.16 -28.33 -14.35
N LYS A 126 10.68 -28.27 -15.59
CA LYS A 126 10.69 -29.38 -16.51
C LYS A 126 12.15 -29.78 -16.89
N ASN A 127 12.98 -28.80 -17.24
CA ASN A 127 14.40 -29.02 -17.51
C ASN A 127 15.13 -29.59 -16.28
N LEU A 128 14.81 -29.16 -15.05
CA LEU A 128 15.43 -29.70 -13.84
C LEU A 128 14.98 -31.15 -13.55
N SER A 129 13.72 -31.50 -13.85
CA SER A 129 13.24 -32.88 -13.74
C SER A 129 13.90 -33.80 -14.76
N ASP A 130 14.11 -33.30 -15.98
CA ASP A 130 14.76 -34.02 -17.06
C ASP A 130 16.26 -34.26 -16.74
N PHE A 131 16.94 -33.25 -16.15
CA PHE A 131 18.32 -33.41 -15.65
C PHE A 131 18.43 -34.47 -14.54
N LYS A 132 17.54 -34.42 -13.52
CA LYS A 132 17.54 -35.42 -12.44
C LYS A 132 17.24 -36.84 -12.93
N THR A 133 16.40 -36.97 -13.95
CA THR A 133 16.11 -38.26 -14.58
C THR A 133 17.32 -38.78 -15.36
N ALA A 134 18.03 -37.89 -16.06
CA ALA A 134 19.26 -38.26 -16.80
C ALA A 134 20.40 -38.63 -15.83
N GLU A 135 20.59 -37.93 -14.73
CA GLU A 135 21.55 -38.25 -13.66
C GLU A 135 21.30 -39.65 -13.08
N LYS A 136 20.05 -39.95 -12.73
CA LYS A 136 19.65 -41.25 -12.18
C LYS A 136 19.88 -42.38 -13.20
N THR A 137 19.61 -42.12 -14.47
CA THR A 137 19.87 -43.13 -15.53
C THR A 137 21.34 -43.41 -15.71
N LEU A 138 22.22 -42.40 -15.54
CA LEU A 138 23.67 -42.56 -15.59
C LEU A 138 24.23 -43.29 -14.37
N GLU A 139 23.67 -43.07 -13.18
CA GLU A 139 24.03 -43.79 -11.95
C GLU A 139 23.63 -45.27 -12.05
N ASP A 140 22.40 -45.56 -12.52
CA ASP A 140 21.91 -46.94 -12.72
C ASP A 140 22.69 -47.70 -13.81
N SER A 141 23.23 -47.00 -14.84
CA SER A 141 24.07 -47.62 -15.89
C SER A 141 25.50 -47.85 -15.45
N SER A 142 25.97 -47.23 -14.34
CA SER A 142 27.34 -47.39 -13.85
C SER A 142 27.50 -48.59 -12.89
N ILE A 143 26.44 -49.34 -12.60
CA ILE A 143 26.44 -50.48 -11.67
C ILE A 143 26.59 -51.86 -12.38
N GLU A 144 26.62 -51.88 -13.71
CA GLU A 144 26.89 -53.14 -14.45
C GLU A 144 28.32 -53.21 -14.97
N VAL A 145 29.32 -53.17 -14.06
CA VAL A 145 30.67 -53.67 -14.36
C VAL A 145 31.18 -54.39 -13.13
N PHE A 146 31.01 -55.66 -13.10
CA PHE A 146 31.54 -56.83 -12.40
C PHE A 146 30.50 -57.75 -11.83
#